data_618b8a31542f35aa1decbd01f8a196d4
#
_entry.id   618b8a31542f35aa1decbd01f8a196d4
#
_cell.length_a   1.000
_cell.length_b   1.000
_cell.length_c   1.000
_cell.angle_alpha   90.00
_cell.angle_beta   90.00
_cell.angle_gamma   90.00
#
_symmetry.space_group_name_H-M   'P 1'
#
loop_
_entity.id
_entity.type
_entity.pdbx_description
1 polymer ?
#
loop_
_entity_poly.entity_id
_entity_poly.type
_entity_poly.pdbx_seq_one_letter_code
_entity_poly.pdbx_strand_id
1 'polypeptide(L)'
;MTIDISQFFQVFFDEADELLAEKERLLLGVDIAAPDPEDLNAIFRTSRSVKGSASTFGLNDMTEVTHVLESLLDRIRKGEAALTGEHVDAFLAAKDILKMQLDGHRNGAAVDHDAVANVRMMLH
;
A
#
# COMPACT_ATOMS: atom_id res chain seq x y z
N MET A 1 -7.35 -32.38 12.56
CA MET A 1 -7.42 -31.72 11.25
C MET A 1 -6.21 -30.82 11.09
N THR A 2 -5.47 -31.03 10.04
CA THR A 2 -4.28 -30.22 9.78
C THR A 2 -4.68 -28.96 9.02
N ILE A 3 -4.37 -27.78 9.57
CA ILE A 3 -4.60 -26.53 8.88
C ILE A 3 -3.45 -26.34 7.89
N ASP A 4 -3.78 -26.19 6.62
CA ASP A 4 -2.79 -25.91 5.59
C ASP A 4 -2.48 -24.40 5.57
N ILE A 5 -1.34 -24.04 6.14
CA ILE A 5 -0.88 -22.63 6.21
C ILE A 5 -0.76 -22.04 4.80
N SER A 6 -0.39 -22.83 3.79
CA SER A 6 -0.25 -22.33 2.43
C SER A 6 -1.57 -21.82 1.85
N GLN A 7 -2.71 -22.37 2.25
CA GLN A 7 -4.02 -21.89 1.83
C GLN A 7 -4.32 -20.51 2.42
N PHE A 8 -3.94 -20.25 3.67
CA PHE A 8 -4.11 -18.95 4.29
C PHE A 8 -3.25 -17.90 3.58
N PHE A 9 -2.02 -18.24 3.25
CA PHE A 9 -1.14 -17.33 2.50
C PHE A 9 -1.71 -17.06 1.10
N GLN A 10 -2.27 -18.07 0.43
CA GLN A 10 -2.87 -17.88 -0.89
C GLN A 10 -4.04 -16.90 -0.82
N VAL A 11 -4.91 -17.03 0.17
CA VAL A 11 -6.02 -16.10 0.37
C VAL A 11 -5.50 -14.68 0.64
N PHE A 12 -4.48 -14.56 1.49
CA PHE A 12 -3.85 -13.28 1.77
C PHE A 12 -3.28 -12.63 0.50
N PHE A 13 -2.53 -13.39 -0.31
CA PHE A 13 -1.93 -12.86 -1.53
C PHE A 13 -3.00 -12.39 -2.52
N ASP A 14 -4.08 -13.15 -2.68
CA ASP A 14 -5.17 -12.79 -3.57
C ASP A 14 -5.90 -11.53 -3.09
N GLU A 15 -6.19 -11.43 -1.80
CA GLU A 15 -6.82 -10.25 -1.22
C GLU A 15 -5.93 -9.01 -1.31
N ALA A 16 -4.62 -9.17 -1.06
CA ALA A 16 -3.67 -8.07 -1.15
C ALA A 16 -3.57 -7.56 -2.59
N ASP A 17 -3.54 -8.45 -3.59
CA ASP A 17 -3.57 -8.06 -5.00
C ASP A 17 -4.81 -7.23 -5.32
N GLU A 18 -5.97 -7.65 -4.85
CA GLU A 18 -7.22 -6.91 -5.05
C GLU A 18 -7.19 -5.53 -4.39
N LEU A 19 -6.68 -5.45 -3.17
CA LEU A 19 -6.55 -4.18 -2.45
C LEU A 19 -5.58 -3.23 -3.15
N LEU A 20 -4.46 -3.72 -3.65
CA LEU A 20 -3.49 -2.91 -4.38
C LEU A 20 -4.07 -2.41 -5.71
N ALA A 21 -4.83 -3.24 -6.42
CA ALA A 21 -5.52 -2.86 -7.65
C ALA A 21 -6.59 -1.78 -7.37
N GLU A 22 -7.35 -1.94 -6.30
CA GLU A 22 -8.36 -0.96 -5.87
C GLU A 22 -7.71 0.37 -5.53
N LYS A 23 -6.59 0.34 -4.81
CA LYS A 23 -5.83 1.52 -4.46
C LYS A 23 -5.31 2.26 -5.69
N GLU A 24 -4.80 1.52 -6.68
CA GLU A 24 -4.38 2.11 -7.96
C GLU A 24 -5.54 2.81 -8.65
N ARG A 25 -6.69 2.15 -8.73
CA ARG A 25 -7.88 2.71 -9.35
C ARG A 25 -8.31 4.02 -8.66
N LEU A 26 -8.31 4.03 -7.33
CA LEU A 26 -8.68 5.22 -6.56
C LEU A 26 -7.68 6.36 -6.76
N LEU A 27 -6.38 6.05 -6.77
CA LEU A 27 -5.34 7.06 -6.96
C LEU A 27 -5.37 7.67 -8.36
N LEU A 28 -5.66 6.86 -9.39
CA LEU A 28 -5.74 7.35 -10.77
C LEU A 28 -6.98 8.21 -11.00
N GLY A 29 -8.04 8.01 -10.20
CA GLY A 29 -9.29 8.74 -10.33
C GLY A 29 -9.44 9.95 -9.41
N VAL A 30 -8.49 10.20 -8.49
CA VAL A 30 -8.62 11.29 -7.53
C VAL A 30 -8.41 12.65 -8.21
N ASP A 31 -9.27 13.63 -7.85
CA ASP A 31 -9.12 15.02 -8.30
C ASP A 31 -8.13 15.73 -7.37
N ILE A 32 -6.92 16.00 -7.87
CA ILE A 32 -5.86 16.61 -7.08
C ILE A 32 -6.22 18.03 -6.66
N ALA A 33 -6.91 18.78 -7.54
CA ALA A 33 -7.27 20.17 -7.26
C ALA A 33 -8.34 20.29 -6.17
N ALA A 34 -9.26 19.32 -6.12
CA ALA A 34 -10.36 19.31 -5.15
C ALA A 34 -10.67 17.85 -4.75
N PRO A 35 -9.79 17.21 -3.95
CA PRO A 35 -9.96 15.81 -3.62
C PRO A 35 -11.22 15.58 -2.80
N ASP A 36 -12.01 14.58 -3.22
CA ASP A 36 -13.20 14.17 -2.47
C ASP A 36 -12.75 13.47 -1.19
N PRO A 37 -13.23 13.94 0.00
CA PRO A 37 -12.90 13.27 1.26
C PRO A 37 -13.24 11.78 1.27
N GLU A 38 -14.28 11.35 0.58
CA GLU A 38 -14.64 9.93 0.48
C GLU A 38 -13.56 9.14 -0.25
N ASP A 39 -12.98 9.71 -1.31
CA ASP A 39 -11.90 9.06 -2.06
C ASP A 39 -10.64 8.94 -1.19
N LEU A 40 -10.29 9.98 -0.46
CA LEU A 40 -9.15 9.96 0.47
C LEU A 40 -9.35 8.93 1.58
N ASN A 41 -10.56 8.85 2.12
CA ASN A 41 -10.90 7.85 3.14
C ASN A 41 -10.83 6.42 2.57
N ALA A 42 -11.27 6.22 1.32
CA ALA A 42 -11.20 4.90 0.67
C ALA A 42 -9.75 4.47 0.45
N ILE A 43 -8.89 5.37 -0.01
CA ILE A 43 -7.45 5.10 -0.19
C ILE A 43 -6.81 4.76 1.16
N PHE A 44 -7.15 5.50 2.21
CA PHE A 44 -6.64 5.27 3.56
C PHE A 44 -7.07 3.89 4.07
N ARG A 45 -8.34 3.52 3.87
CA ARG A 45 -8.87 2.21 4.31
C ARG A 45 -8.17 1.05 3.60
N THR A 46 -7.94 1.16 2.28
CA THR A 46 -7.21 0.11 1.57
C THR A 46 -5.79 -0.05 2.11
N SER A 47 -5.13 1.06 2.41
CA SER A 47 -3.78 1.05 3.01
C SER A 47 -3.78 0.37 4.38
N ARG A 48 -4.76 0.69 5.23
CA ARG A 48 -4.89 0.06 6.55
C ARG A 48 -5.16 -1.44 6.44
N SER A 49 -5.97 -1.85 5.48
CA SER A 49 -6.26 -3.26 5.25
C SER A 49 -5.02 -4.04 4.83
N VAL A 50 -4.22 -3.47 3.92
CA VAL A 50 -2.95 -4.08 3.51
C VAL A 50 -1.98 -4.17 4.69
N LYS A 51 -1.84 -3.10 5.47
CA LYS A 51 -0.97 -3.09 6.64
C LYS A 51 -1.37 -4.14 7.67
N GLY A 52 -2.68 -4.21 7.98
CA GLY A 52 -3.20 -5.17 8.94
C GLY A 52 -2.96 -6.61 8.51
N SER A 53 -3.23 -6.92 7.25
CA SER A 53 -3.00 -8.26 6.70
C SER A 53 -1.52 -8.62 6.68
N ALA A 54 -0.66 -7.71 6.23
CA ALA A 54 0.79 -7.93 6.21
C ALA A 54 1.34 -8.16 7.62
N SER A 55 0.87 -7.38 8.59
CA SER A 55 1.27 -7.53 10.00
C SER A 55 0.84 -8.89 10.55
N THR A 56 -0.37 -9.33 10.24
CA THR A 56 -0.90 -10.63 10.68
C THR A 56 -0.04 -11.79 10.18
N PHE A 57 0.47 -11.70 8.96
CA PHE A 57 1.31 -12.74 8.36
C PHE A 57 2.81 -12.52 8.59
N GLY A 58 3.19 -11.50 9.37
CA GLY A 58 4.59 -11.24 9.71
C GLY A 58 5.43 -10.68 8.58
N LEU A 59 4.81 -10.05 7.59
CA LEU A 59 5.49 -9.46 6.43
C LEU A 59 5.94 -8.04 6.76
N ASN A 60 6.98 -7.91 7.57
CA ASN A 60 7.41 -6.65 8.17
C ASN A 60 7.84 -5.61 7.14
N ASP A 61 8.43 -6.02 6.03
CA ASP A 61 8.84 -5.13 4.95
C ASP A 61 7.63 -4.37 4.37
N MET A 62 6.54 -5.10 4.10
CA MET A 62 5.29 -4.50 3.61
C MET A 62 4.64 -3.62 4.68
N THR A 63 4.67 -4.06 5.93
CA THR A 63 4.12 -3.30 7.05
C THR A 63 4.82 -1.95 7.20
N GLU A 64 6.13 -1.90 7.07
CA GLU A 64 6.91 -0.67 7.17
C GLU A 64 6.56 0.33 6.06
N VAL A 65 6.53 -0.13 4.81
CA VAL A 65 6.18 0.73 3.67
C VAL A 65 4.75 1.26 3.81
N THR A 66 3.83 0.38 4.17
CA THR A 66 2.42 0.76 4.32
C THR A 66 2.22 1.74 5.49
N HIS A 67 2.98 1.57 6.58
CA HIS A 67 2.91 2.48 7.72
C HIS A 67 3.31 3.90 7.34
N VAL A 68 4.41 4.07 6.58
CA VAL A 68 4.86 5.40 6.12
C VAL A 68 3.82 6.01 5.18
N LEU A 69 3.30 5.21 4.26
CA LEU A 69 2.23 5.61 3.34
C LEU A 69 0.98 6.06 4.09
N GLU A 70 0.54 5.28 5.05
CA GLU A 70 -0.64 5.57 5.86
C GLU A 70 -0.50 6.88 6.65
N SER A 71 0.69 7.12 7.20
CA SER A 71 0.97 8.33 7.97
C SER A 71 0.84 9.58 7.11
N LEU A 72 1.36 9.57 5.89
CA LEU A 72 1.23 10.70 4.98
C LEU A 72 -0.21 10.88 4.51
N LEU A 73 -0.91 9.79 4.18
CA LEU A 73 -2.33 9.84 3.81
C LEU A 73 -3.19 10.42 4.93
N ASP A 74 -2.91 10.06 6.17
CA ASP A 74 -3.67 10.57 7.31
C ASP A 74 -3.49 12.08 7.47
N ARG A 75 -2.30 12.60 7.27
CA ARG A 75 -2.03 14.04 7.29
C ARG A 75 -2.82 14.76 6.20
N ILE A 76 -2.85 14.21 4.99
CA ILE A 76 -3.63 14.77 3.87
C ILE A 76 -5.12 14.72 4.18
N ARG A 77 -5.59 13.58 4.68
CA ARG A 77 -7.01 13.38 5.03
C ARG A 77 -7.50 14.35 6.09
N LYS A 78 -6.64 14.68 7.06
CA LYS A 78 -6.95 15.61 8.15
C LYS A 78 -6.79 17.08 7.76
N GLY A 79 -6.34 17.36 6.55
CA GLY A 79 -6.12 18.72 6.08
C GLY A 79 -4.82 19.35 6.55
N GLU A 80 -3.91 18.58 7.15
CA GLU A 80 -2.60 19.05 7.59
C GLU A 80 -1.63 19.24 6.43
N ALA A 81 -1.86 18.56 5.31
CA ALA A 81 -1.09 18.69 4.08
C ALA A 81 -2.05 18.64 2.90
N ALA A 82 -1.80 19.45 1.88
CA ALA A 82 -2.58 19.43 0.65
C ALA A 82 -2.10 18.26 -0.24
N LEU A 83 -3.05 17.60 -0.91
CA LEU A 83 -2.71 16.57 -1.90
C LEU A 83 -2.08 17.23 -3.13
N THR A 84 -0.96 16.70 -3.57
CA THR A 84 -0.25 17.17 -4.77
C THR A 84 -0.06 16.04 -5.77
N GLY A 85 0.30 16.39 -7.01
CA GLY A 85 0.66 15.38 -8.02
C GLY A 85 1.86 14.55 -7.60
N GLU A 86 2.81 15.15 -6.90
CA GLU A 86 3.97 14.41 -6.34
C GLU A 86 3.54 13.39 -5.30
N HIS A 87 2.54 13.71 -4.47
CA HIS A 87 1.97 12.75 -3.53
C HIS A 87 1.35 11.57 -4.24
N VAL A 88 0.56 11.82 -5.29
CA VAL A 88 -0.08 10.74 -6.06
C VAL A 88 0.99 9.86 -6.70
N ASP A 89 2.02 10.45 -7.28
CA ASP A 89 3.12 9.70 -7.87
C ASP A 89 3.84 8.84 -6.81
N ALA A 90 4.07 9.39 -5.62
CA ALA A 90 4.69 8.65 -4.52
C ALA A 90 3.81 7.49 -4.05
N PHE A 91 2.49 7.70 -3.97
CA PHE A 91 1.54 6.66 -3.57
C PHE A 91 1.46 5.54 -4.62
N LEU A 92 1.48 5.88 -5.91
CA LEU A 92 1.51 4.89 -6.98
C LEU A 92 2.82 4.11 -6.98
N ALA A 93 3.95 4.78 -6.76
CA ALA A 93 5.24 4.12 -6.63
C ALA A 93 5.27 3.19 -5.41
N ALA A 94 4.67 3.61 -4.29
CA ALA A 94 4.56 2.77 -3.10
C ALA A 94 3.71 1.53 -3.37
N LYS A 95 2.61 1.66 -4.13
CA LYS A 95 1.78 0.53 -4.53
C LYS A 95 2.60 -0.46 -5.35
N ASP A 96 3.42 0.01 -6.28
CA ASP A 96 4.28 -0.84 -7.09
C ASP A 96 5.33 -1.58 -6.23
N ILE A 97 5.91 -0.89 -5.24
CA ILE A 97 6.83 -1.51 -4.29
C ILE A 97 6.13 -2.60 -3.46
N LEU A 98 4.93 -2.32 -2.98
CA LEU A 98 4.16 -3.31 -2.23
C LEU A 98 3.85 -4.53 -3.09
N LYS A 99 3.53 -4.33 -4.36
CA LYS A 99 3.31 -5.43 -5.31
C LYS A 99 4.58 -6.26 -5.50
N MET A 100 5.73 -5.60 -5.64
CA MET A 100 7.03 -6.27 -5.77
C MET A 100 7.34 -7.10 -4.51
N GLN A 101 7.13 -6.53 -3.32
CA GLN A 101 7.33 -7.23 -2.05
C GLN A 101 6.38 -8.42 -1.93
N LEU A 102 5.11 -8.23 -2.30
CA LEU A 102 4.10 -9.29 -2.28
C LEU A 102 4.52 -10.45 -3.18
N ASP A 103 4.95 -10.15 -4.40
CA ASP A 103 5.40 -11.18 -5.35
C ASP A 103 6.69 -11.87 -4.85
N GLY A 104 7.55 -11.13 -4.17
CA GLY A 104 8.74 -11.70 -3.53
C GLY A 104 8.39 -12.74 -2.48
N HIS A 105 7.40 -12.45 -1.64
CA HIS A 105 6.92 -13.39 -0.63
C HIS A 105 6.17 -14.57 -1.23
N ARG A 106 5.39 -14.32 -2.30
CA ARG A 106 4.60 -15.36 -2.96
C ARG A 106 5.46 -16.33 -3.77
N ASN A 107 6.41 -15.81 -4.54
CA ASN A 107 7.12 -16.56 -5.57
C ASN A 107 8.64 -16.67 -5.33
N GLY A 108 9.16 -16.05 -4.27
CA GLY A 108 10.59 -15.96 -4.03
C GLY A 108 11.31 -15.04 -5.00
N ALA A 109 10.59 -14.12 -5.64
CA ALA A 109 11.18 -13.16 -6.58
C ALA A 109 12.11 -12.18 -5.83
N ALA A 110 13.15 -11.71 -6.55
CA ALA A 110 14.07 -10.73 -5.97
C ALA A 110 13.39 -9.39 -5.75
N VAL A 111 13.69 -8.76 -4.60
CA VAL A 111 13.18 -7.44 -4.25
C VAL A 111 14.31 -6.43 -4.42
N ASP A 112 14.03 -5.34 -5.13
CA ASP A 112 14.97 -4.24 -5.31
C ASP A 112 14.95 -3.34 -4.07
N HIS A 113 15.90 -3.52 -3.17
CA HIS A 113 15.98 -2.77 -1.92
C HIS A 113 16.25 -1.28 -2.14
N ASP A 114 16.93 -0.91 -3.22
CA ASP A 114 17.16 0.50 -3.56
C ASP A 114 15.85 1.17 -3.97
N ALA A 115 15.02 0.50 -4.75
CA ALA A 115 13.69 1.00 -5.11
C ALA A 115 12.81 1.20 -3.87
N VAL A 116 12.85 0.27 -2.92
CA VAL A 116 12.12 0.38 -1.64
C VAL A 116 12.59 1.61 -0.87
N ALA A 117 13.90 1.80 -0.75
CA ALA A 117 14.48 2.94 -0.04
C ALA A 117 14.10 4.27 -0.71
N ASN A 118 14.12 4.32 -2.03
CA ASN A 118 13.74 5.52 -2.78
C ASN A 118 12.29 5.91 -2.55
N VAL A 119 11.38 4.95 -2.55
CA VAL A 119 9.96 5.22 -2.31
C VAL A 119 9.73 5.69 -0.88
N ARG A 120 10.40 5.09 0.10
CA ARG A 120 10.31 5.55 1.49
C ARG A 120 10.75 6.99 1.63
N MET A 121 11.79 7.41 0.90
CA MET A 121 12.23 8.80 0.87
C MET A 121 11.18 9.71 0.24
N MET A 122 10.52 9.28 -0.83
CA MET A 122 9.44 10.05 -1.48
C MET A 122 8.25 10.27 -0.54
N LEU A 123 8.00 9.33 0.38
CA LEU A 123 6.87 9.40 1.32
C LEU A 123 7.19 10.23 2.57
N HIS A 124 8.45 10.53 2.82
CA HIS A 124 8.89 11.41 3.89
C HIS A 124 9.01 12.84 3.39
#